data_ecc5302994f38296687ecc7be705581a
#
_entry.id   ecc5302994f38296687ecc7be705581a
#
_cell.length_a   1.000
_cell.length_b   1.000
_cell.length_c   1.000
_cell.angle_alpha   90.00
_cell.angle_beta   90.00
_cell.angle_gamma   90.00
#
_symmetry.space_group_name_H-M   'P 1'
#
loop_
_entity.id
_entity.type
_entity.pdbx_description
1 polymer ?
#
loop_
_entity_poly.entity_id
_entity_poly.type
_entity_poly.pdbx_seq_one_letter_code
_entity_poly.pdbx_strand_id
1 'polypeptide(L)'
;KNKDHKKGFTLIEVLISIVILSLIAVITSNFLKSSIQSRDLVSGKSQAIYEFNLLTSTLTNDLINAANIPLINFRGDIEKATFIGGANSDSFSFITKAITKDISSKDLVRVEYVLENQSLLRRQYYAASPANPLEYIETMLFEDINNFQLEFADKTRWFYAWPQGPITQRQIPNLIKVSITNNQDESFVWIVNPNINTVYE
;
A
#
# COMPACT_ATOMS: atom_id res chain seq x y z
N LYS A 1 39.55 33.43 -66.55
CA LYS A 1 38.13 33.22 -66.16
C LYS A 1 37.93 31.72 -65.94
N ASN A 2 38.10 31.24 -64.70
CA ASN A 2 37.74 29.87 -64.30
C ASN A 2 36.23 29.75 -64.29
N LYS A 3 35.70 28.87 -65.13
CA LYS A 3 34.30 28.43 -65.05
C LYS A 3 34.22 27.33 -64.01
N ASP A 4 33.71 27.66 -62.83
CA ASP A 4 33.30 26.68 -61.83
C ASP A 4 32.17 25.84 -62.40
N HIS A 5 32.45 24.59 -62.74
CA HIS A 5 31.42 23.62 -63.10
C HIS A 5 30.68 23.23 -61.86
N LYS A 6 29.48 23.80 -61.67
CA LYS A 6 28.52 23.32 -60.68
C LYS A 6 28.14 21.90 -61.05
N LYS A 7 28.70 20.92 -60.32
CA LYS A 7 28.29 19.51 -60.45
C LYS A 7 26.87 19.40 -59.84
N GLY A 8 25.90 18.99 -60.62
CA GLY A 8 24.55 18.66 -60.16
C GLY A 8 24.57 17.28 -59.49
N PHE A 9 23.59 17.05 -58.59
CA PHE A 9 23.36 15.74 -57.98
C PHE A 9 22.95 14.72 -59.04
N THR A 10 23.48 13.50 -58.92
CA THR A 10 23.06 12.40 -59.79
C THR A 10 21.77 11.76 -59.22
N LEU A 11 20.97 11.17 -60.09
CA LEU A 11 19.73 10.48 -59.68
C LEU A 11 20.03 9.31 -58.73
N ILE A 12 21.15 8.65 -58.88
CA ILE A 12 21.60 7.56 -58.00
C ILE A 12 21.94 8.03 -56.59
N GLU A 13 22.56 9.22 -56.41
CA GLU A 13 22.85 9.81 -55.13
C GLU A 13 21.61 10.13 -54.36
N VAL A 14 20.58 10.65 -55.04
CA VAL A 14 19.26 10.92 -54.43
C VAL A 14 18.59 9.62 -53.97
N LEU A 15 18.58 8.58 -54.79
CA LEU A 15 18.04 7.27 -54.45
C LEU A 15 18.72 6.65 -53.22
N ILE A 16 20.07 6.63 -53.20
CA ILE A 16 20.80 6.11 -52.07
C ILE A 16 20.51 6.90 -50.81
N SER A 17 20.43 8.22 -50.90
CA SER A 17 20.11 9.09 -49.75
C SER A 17 18.71 8.79 -49.18
N ILE A 18 17.69 8.56 -50.01
CA ILE A 18 16.35 8.19 -49.54
C ILE A 18 16.34 6.81 -48.89
N VAL A 19 17.08 5.84 -49.43
CA VAL A 19 17.19 4.50 -48.82
C VAL A 19 17.83 4.59 -47.45
N ILE A 20 18.93 5.31 -47.33
CA ILE A 20 19.61 5.49 -46.02
C ILE A 20 18.70 6.20 -45.02
N LEU A 21 18.02 7.28 -45.45
CA LEU A 21 17.07 8.03 -44.64
C LEU A 21 15.93 7.13 -44.14
N SER A 22 15.37 6.29 -45.02
CA SER A 22 14.30 5.36 -44.64
C SER A 22 14.76 4.30 -43.63
N LEU A 23 15.96 3.78 -43.78
CA LEU A 23 16.56 2.84 -42.82
C LEU A 23 16.76 3.50 -41.42
N ILE A 24 17.29 4.72 -41.37
CA ILE A 24 17.45 5.48 -40.14
C ILE A 24 16.07 5.71 -39.52
N ALA A 25 15.06 6.09 -40.26
CA ALA A 25 13.71 6.33 -39.77
C ALA A 25 13.11 5.07 -39.13
N VAL A 26 13.27 3.89 -39.75
CA VAL A 26 12.79 2.61 -39.22
C VAL A 26 13.53 2.24 -37.91
N ILE A 27 14.87 2.35 -37.89
CA ILE A 27 15.67 2.05 -36.70
C ILE A 27 15.27 2.97 -35.54
N THR A 28 15.15 4.27 -35.81
CA THR A 28 14.77 5.28 -34.80
C THR A 28 13.35 5.03 -34.26
N SER A 29 12.42 4.67 -35.13
CA SER A 29 11.05 4.34 -34.72
C SER A 29 11.00 3.11 -33.81
N ASN A 30 11.74 2.06 -34.14
CA ASN A 30 11.83 0.85 -33.32
C ASN A 30 12.48 1.13 -31.97
N PHE A 31 13.55 1.91 -31.94
CA PHE A 31 14.21 2.34 -30.71
C PHE A 31 13.26 3.15 -29.82
N LEU A 32 12.51 4.09 -30.40
CA LEU A 32 11.52 4.89 -29.67
C LEU A 32 10.43 4.01 -29.03
N LYS A 33 9.87 3.07 -29.80
CA LYS A 33 8.87 2.11 -29.28
C LYS A 33 9.42 1.30 -28.11
N SER A 34 10.62 0.74 -28.27
CA SER A 34 11.28 -0.02 -27.20
C SER A 34 11.51 0.83 -25.94
N SER A 35 11.93 2.09 -26.10
CA SER A 35 12.15 3.02 -25.00
C SER A 35 10.86 3.34 -24.26
N ILE A 36 9.74 3.55 -24.97
CA ILE A 36 8.42 3.79 -24.35
C ILE A 36 7.98 2.55 -23.57
N GLN A 37 8.03 1.37 -24.16
CA GLN A 37 7.68 0.12 -23.48
C GLN A 37 8.51 -0.13 -22.23
N SER A 38 9.81 0.13 -22.30
CA SER A 38 10.70 -0.01 -21.13
C SER A 38 10.33 0.99 -20.02
N ARG A 39 9.98 2.22 -20.38
CA ARG A 39 9.53 3.24 -19.42
C ARG A 39 8.24 2.81 -18.72
N ASP A 40 7.26 2.30 -19.45
CA ASP A 40 5.96 1.89 -18.89
C ASP A 40 6.13 0.72 -17.91
N LEU A 41 6.98 -0.26 -18.26
CA LEU A 41 7.33 -1.38 -17.36
C LEU A 41 8.04 -0.92 -16.08
N VAL A 42 8.97 0.02 -16.19
CA VAL A 42 9.69 0.57 -15.03
C VAL A 42 8.75 1.41 -14.16
N SER A 43 7.86 2.18 -14.76
CA SER A 43 6.89 2.99 -14.03
C SER A 43 5.94 2.13 -13.19
N GLY A 44 5.38 1.06 -13.77
CA GLY A 44 4.49 0.13 -13.04
C GLY A 44 5.21 -0.56 -11.87
N LYS A 45 6.43 -1.05 -12.08
CA LYS A 45 7.22 -1.65 -10.99
C LYS A 45 7.58 -0.65 -9.90
N SER A 46 7.88 0.59 -10.26
CA SER A 46 8.18 1.65 -9.30
C SER A 46 6.98 1.98 -8.42
N GLN A 47 5.78 1.99 -8.98
CA GLN A 47 4.54 2.21 -8.25
C GLN A 47 4.29 1.08 -7.24
N ALA A 48 4.37 -0.17 -7.66
CA ALA A 48 4.19 -1.33 -6.77
C ALA A 48 5.21 -1.34 -5.61
N ILE A 49 6.47 -0.99 -5.88
CA ILE A 49 7.50 -0.87 -4.83
C ILE A 49 7.16 0.27 -3.86
N TYR A 50 6.67 1.40 -4.36
CA TYR A 50 6.27 2.52 -3.52
C TYR A 50 5.11 2.13 -2.58
N GLU A 51 4.07 1.51 -3.10
CA GLU A 51 2.92 1.04 -2.31
C GLU A 51 3.34 -0.02 -1.28
N PHE A 52 4.17 -0.97 -1.68
CA PHE A 52 4.75 -1.96 -0.77
C PHE A 52 5.51 -1.30 0.38
N ASN A 53 6.36 -0.32 0.10
CA ASN A 53 7.13 0.39 1.12
C ASN A 53 6.22 1.26 2.01
N LEU A 54 5.23 1.92 1.43
CA LEU A 54 4.26 2.73 2.16
C LEU A 54 3.45 1.85 3.14
N LEU A 55 2.90 0.75 2.65
CA LEU A 55 2.16 -0.20 3.50
C LEU A 55 3.06 -0.77 4.59
N THR A 56 4.27 -1.24 4.23
CA THR A 56 5.21 -1.82 5.18
C THR A 56 5.56 -0.84 6.30
N SER A 57 5.93 0.39 5.95
CA SER A 57 6.33 1.39 6.94
C SER A 57 5.15 1.84 7.82
N THR A 58 3.99 2.06 7.22
CA THR A 58 2.79 2.51 7.93
C THR A 58 2.26 1.44 8.88
N LEU A 59 2.08 0.22 8.36
CA LEU A 59 1.59 -0.91 9.15
C LEU A 59 2.53 -1.25 10.31
N THR A 60 3.82 -1.33 10.03
CA THR A 60 4.83 -1.63 11.05
C THR A 60 4.86 -0.56 12.13
N ASN A 61 4.86 0.71 11.73
CA ASN A 61 4.90 1.82 12.68
C ASN A 61 3.63 1.87 13.55
N ASP A 62 2.45 1.70 12.98
CA ASP A 62 1.20 1.68 13.72
C ASP A 62 1.16 0.52 14.71
N LEU A 63 1.58 -0.68 14.32
CA LEU A 63 1.54 -1.86 15.17
C LEU A 63 2.61 -1.84 16.26
N ILE A 64 3.80 -1.33 16.01
CA ILE A 64 4.85 -1.16 17.04
C ILE A 64 4.41 -0.15 18.11
N ASN A 65 3.67 0.90 17.70
CA ASN A 65 3.15 1.92 18.59
C ASN A 65 1.71 1.64 19.07
N ALA A 66 1.19 0.44 18.83
CA ALA A 66 -0.14 0.07 19.27
C ALA A 66 -0.27 0.13 20.80
N ALA A 67 -1.34 0.73 21.29
CA ALA A 67 -1.65 0.85 22.70
C ALA A 67 -2.65 -0.22 23.12
N ASN A 68 -2.33 -0.96 24.18
CA ASN A 68 -3.23 -1.99 24.72
C ASN A 68 -4.36 -1.36 25.56
N ILE A 69 -5.22 -0.61 24.91
CA ILE A 69 -6.35 0.11 25.50
C ILE A 69 -7.64 -0.40 24.87
N PRO A 70 -8.74 -0.59 25.65
CA PRO A 70 -10.01 -1.02 25.08
C PRO A 70 -10.54 -0.05 24.05
N LEU A 71 -11.03 -0.59 22.95
CA LEU A 71 -11.75 0.18 21.96
C LEU A 71 -13.08 0.68 22.54
N ILE A 72 -13.47 1.87 22.16
CA ILE A 72 -14.78 2.45 22.46
C ILE A 72 -15.53 2.58 21.13
N ASN A 73 -16.77 2.10 21.09
CA ASN A 73 -17.61 2.25 19.89
C ASN A 73 -18.06 3.69 19.69
N PHE A 74 -18.63 4.00 18.55
CA PHE A 74 -19.09 5.35 18.21
C PHE A 74 -20.31 5.82 19.04
N ARG A 75 -20.88 4.94 19.87
CA ARG A 75 -21.95 5.27 20.83
C ARG A 75 -21.42 5.60 22.22
N GLY A 76 -20.11 5.43 22.43
CA GLY A 76 -19.45 5.67 23.71
C GLY A 76 -19.37 4.44 24.62
N ASP A 77 -19.80 3.25 24.17
CA ASP A 77 -19.71 2.03 24.96
C ASP A 77 -18.31 1.42 24.82
N ILE A 78 -17.80 0.87 25.90
CA ILE A 78 -16.51 0.16 25.89
C ILE A 78 -16.69 -1.18 25.17
N GLU A 79 -16.01 -1.36 24.05
CA GLU A 79 -15.89 -2.67 23.42
C GLU A 79 -14.97 -3.56 24.25
N LYS A 80 -15.39 -4.81 24.43
CA LYS A 80 -14.58 -5.76 25.21
C LYS A 80 -13.39 -6.28 24.37
N ALA A 81 -12.66 -5.38 23.72
CA ALA A 81 -11.51 -5.71 22.93
C ALA A 81 -10.54 -4.51 22.80
N THR A 82 -9.23 -4.80 22.75
CA THR A 82 -8.16 -3.82 22.48
C THR A 82 -7.74 -3.85 21.01
N PHE A 83 -8.04 -4.92 20.33
CA PHE A 83 -7.80 -5.16 18.93
C PHE A 83 -8.97 -5.96 18.36
N ILE A 84 -9.50 -5.55 17.24
CA ILE A 84 -10.57 -6.25 16.55
C ILE A 84 -10.15 -6.44 15.10
N GLY A 85 -10.27 -7.66 14.57
CA GLY A 85 -9.96 -7.92 13.18
C GLY A 85 -10.45 -9.26 12.67
N GLY A 86 -10.65 -9.36 11.36
CA GLY A 86 -11.11 -10.57 10.70
C GLY A 86 -12.58 -10.91 10.97
N ALA A 87 -12.90 -12.19 11.02
CA ALA A 87 -14.21 -12.80 11.24
C ALA A 87 -15.22 -12.63 10.10
N ASN A 88 -15.60 -11.62 9.57
CA ASN A 88 -16.49 -11.41 8.41
C ASN A 88 -16.22 -10.03 7.79
N SER A 89 -15.17 -9.38 8.24
CA SER A 89 -14.74 -8.10 7.72
C SER A 89 -13.28 -8.19 7.27
N ASP A 90 -13.02 -7.74 6.06
CA ASP A 90 -11.66 -7.57 5.56
C ASP A 90 -11.03 -6.31 6.18
N SER A 91 -11.07 -6.24 7.52
CA SER A 91 -10.61 -5.09 8.27
C SER A 91 -10.05 -5.47 9.64
N PHE A 92 -9.23 -4.57 10.20
CA PHE A 92 -8.82 -4.62 11.60
C PHE A 92 -8.64 -3.21 12.16
N SER A 93 -8.88 -3.07 13.45
CA SER A 93 -8.90 -1.78 14.14
C SER A 93 -8.27 -1.89 15.53
N PHE A 94 -7.50 -0.87 15.90
CA PHE A 94 -6.84 -0.76 17.20
C PHE A 94 -6.48 0.70 17.50
N ILE A 95 -5.95 0.97 18.69
CA ILE A 95 -5.46 2.28 19.09
C ILE A 95 -3.94 2.30 18.92
N THR A 96 -3.42 3.36 18.33
CA THR A 96 -1.98 3.60 18.15
C THR A 96 -1.61 5.05 18.41
N LYS A 97 -0.32 5.34 18.38
CA LYS A 97 0.18 6.71 18.42
C LYS A 97 -0.01 7.40 17.07
N ALA A 98 -0.49 8.65 17.07
CA ALA A 98 -0.69 9.42 15.85
C ALA A 98 0.62 9.64 15.07
N ILE A 99 0.58 9.39 13.74
CA ILE A 99 1.73 9.64 12.86
C ILE A 99 1.82 11.12 12.45
N THR A 100 0.69 11.81 12.40
CA THR A 100 0.59 13.17 11.85
C THR A 100 0.67 14.21 12.97
N LYS A 101 1.61 15.15 12.87
CA LYS A 101 1.81 16.22 13.85
C LYS A 101 0.73 17.31 13.87
N ASP A 102 -0.10 17.38 12.83
CA ASP A 102 -1.14 18.42 12.68
C ASP A 102 -2.44 18.13 13.46
N ILE A 103 -2.56 16.96 14.05
CA ILE A 103 -3.66 16.68 14.96
C ILE A 103 -3.28 17.29 16.30
N SER A 104 -3.79 18.46 16.57
CA SER A 104 -3.57 19.24 17.80
C SER A 104 -4.19 18.53 18.99
N SER A 105 -3.73 17.36 19.33
CA SER A 105 -4.00 16.80 20.65
C SER A 105 -3.71 15.32 20.72
N LYS A 106 -3.28 14.88 21.80
CA LYS A 106 -3.32 13.51 22.31
C LYS A 106 -2.71 12.49 21.38
N ASP A 107 -1.61 12.01 21.81
CA ASP A 107 -0.74 11.05 21.15
C ASP A 107 -1.42 9.73 20.71
N LEU A 108 -2.68 9.47 21.08
CA LEU A 108 -3.39 8.22 20.81
C LEU A 108 -4.61 8.43 19.93
N VAL A 109 -4.69 7.65 18.86
CA VAL A 109 -5.77 7.67 17.87
C VAL A 109 -6.22 6.24 17.54
N ARG A 110 -7.49 6.08 17.20
CA ARG A 110 -7.97 4.84 16.58
C ARG A 110 -7.55 4.80 15.12
N VAL A 111 -7.04 3.66 14.68
CA VAL A 111 -6.80 3.37 13.28
C VAL A 111 -7.60 2.14 12.86
N GLU A 112 -8.00 2.14 11.61
CA GLU A 112 -8.68 1.03 10.96
C GLU A 112 -8.06 0.79 9.59
N TYR A 113 -7.71 -0.44 9.33
CA TYR A 113 -7.30 -0.92 8.02
C TYR A 113 -8.46 -1.68 7.43
N VAL A 114 -8.90 -1.30 6.26
CA VAL A 114 -10.08 -1.88 5.60
C VAL A 114 -9.84 -2.08 4.12
N LEU A 115 -10.27 -3.22 3.60
CA LEU A 115 -10.31 -3.48 2.16
C LEU A 115 -11.64 -2.97 1.61
N GLU A 116 -11.60 -1.98 0.75
CA GLU A 116 -12.75 -1.47 0.02
C GLU A 116 -12.39 -1.28 -1.45
N ASN A 117 -13.27 -1.69 -2.36
CA ASN A 117 -13.09 -1.53 -3.80
C ASN A 117 -11.72 -2.00 -4.32
N GLN A 118 -11.24 -3.17 -3.87
CA GLN A 118 -9.93 -3.74 -4.22
C GLN A 118 -8.73 -2.89 -3.78
N SER A 119 -8.92 -1.97 -2.83
CA SER A 119 -7.87 -1.13 -2.28
C SER A 119 -7.80 -1.27 -0.77
N LEU A 120 -6.59 -1.39 -0.23
CA LEU A 120 -6.37 -1.36 1.22
C LEU A 120 -6.23 0.08 1.67
N LEU A 121 -7.18 0.51 2.48
CA LEU A 121 -7.27 1.85 3.03
C LEU A 121 -6.90 1.84 4.51
N ARG A 122 -6.21 2.89 4.95
CA ARG A 122 -5.98 3.19 6.36
C ARG A 122 -6.78 4.41 6.75
N ARG A 123 -7.69 4.25 7.70
CA ARG A 123 -8.48 5.32 8.30
C ARG A 123 -7.90 5.66 9.67
N GLN A 124 -7.46 6.89 9.85
CA GLN A 124 -7.02 7.41 11.13
C GLN A 124 -8.05 8.39 11.67
N TYR A 125 -8.66 8.04 12.78
CA TYR A 125 -9.59 8.92 13.48
C TYR A 125 -8.84 10.00 14.28
N TYR A 126 -9.53 11.08 14.63
CA TYR A 126 -8.93 12.21 15.36
C TYR A 126 -8.78 11.96 16.87
N ALA A 127 -9.26 10.83 17.38
CA ALA A 127 -9.15 10.44 18.78
C ALA A 127 -9.10 8.91 18.92
N ALA A 128 -8.67 8.43 20.09
CA ALA A 128 -8.76 7.01 20.46
C ALA A 128 -10.22 6.54 20.58
N SER A 129 -11.13 7.45 20.99
CA SER A 129 -12.57 7.21 21.12
C SER A 129 -13.33 8.22 20.26
N PRO A 130 -13.39 8.01 18.94
CA PRO A 130 -14.09 8.93 18.06
C PRO A 130 -15.62 8.84 18.27
N ALA A 131 -16.28 10.00 18.34
CA ALA A 131 -17.74 10.07 18.44
C ALA A 131 -18.43 9.97 17.08
N ASN A 132 -17.73 10.32 15.99
CA ASN A 132 -18.28 10.31 14.64
C ASN A 132 -17.52 9.29 13.78
N PRO A 133 -18.19 8.27 13.23
CA PRO A 133 -17.56 7.26 12.38
C PRO A 133 -17.12 7.78 10.99
N LEU A 134 -17.55 8.99 10.61
CA LEU A 134 -17.24 9.59 9.31
C LEU A 134 -16.12 10.63 9.38
N GLU A 135 -15.59 10.90 10.57
CA GLU A 135 -14.51 11.87 10.75
C GLU A 135 -13.16 11.17 10.89
N TYR A 136 -12.49 10.96 9.77
CA TYR A 136 -11.16 10.35 9.71
C TYR A 136 -10.32 10.92 8.58
N ILE A 137 -9.02 10.73 8.67
CA ILE A 137 -8.09 10.91 7.55
C ILE A 137 -7.91 9.54 6.90
N GLU A 138 -8.17 9.47 5.60
CA GLU A 138 -8.00 8.25 4.82
C GLU A 138 -6.72 8.30 4.00
N THR A 139 -5.99 7.21 4.00
CA THR A 139 -4.78 7.02 3.21
C THR A 139 -4.88 5.69 2.47
N MET A 140 -4.77 5.73 1.16
CA MET A 140 -4.69 4.54 0.34
C MET A 140 -3.28 3.96 0.42
N LEU A 141 -3.16 2.68 0.74
CA LEU A 141 -1.89 2.02 0.98
C LEU A 141 -1.50 1.05 -0.13
N PHE A 142 -2.47 0.38 -0.74
CA PHE A 142 -2.24 -0.61 -1.78
C PHE A 142 -3.47 -0.73 -2.69
N GLU A 143 -3.27 -0.81 -3.99
CA GLU A 143 -4.33 -0.91 -5.00
C GLU A 143 -4.34 -2.28 -5.69
N ASP A 144 -5.35 -2.51 -6.51
CA ASP A 144 -5.49 -3.69 -7.37
C ASP A 144 -5.41 -5.04 -6.64
N ILE A 145 -6.02 -5.13 -5.46
CA ILE A 145 -6.04 -6.32 -4.62
C ILE A 145 -7.10 -7.30 -5.13
N ASN A 146 -6.66 -8.50 -5.52
CA ASN A 146 -7.51 -9.61 -5.90
C ASN A 146 -7.88 -10.50 -4.70
N ASN A 147 -6.93 -10.74 -3.80
CA ASN A 147 -7.16 -11.54 -2.59
C ASN A 147 -6.50 -10.86 -1.39
N PHE A 148 -7.24 -10.82 -0.27
CA PHE A 148 -6.80 -10.26 1.00
C PHE A 148 -7.10 -11.23 2.12
N GLN A 149 -6.13 -11.51 2.96
CA GLN A 149 -6.28 -12.43 4.07
C GLN A 149 -5.59 -11.90 5.32
N LEU A 150 -6.30 -11.97 6.44
CA LEU A 150 -5.81 -11.60 7.76
C LEU A 150 -5.70 -12.83 8.65
N GLU A 151 -4.58 -12.95 9.34
CA GLU A 151 -4.36 -13.97 10.37
C GLU A 151 -3.72 -13.32 11.60
N PHE A 152 -4.17 -13.74 12.77
CA PHE A 152 -3.73 -13.23 14.07
C PHE A 152 -3.20 -14.39 14.90
N ALA A 153 -2.06 -14.21 15.56
CA ALA A 153 -1.52 -15.26 16.42
C ALA A 153 -1.58 -14.88 17.89
N ASP A 154 -1.96 -15.84 18.71
CA ASP A 154 -1.52 -15.92 20.10
C ASP A 154 -0.10 -16.54 20.14
N LYS A 155 0.40 -16.90 21.33
CA LYS A 155 1.74 -17.49 21.48
C LYS A 155 1.96 -18.79 20.69
N THR A 156 0.89 -19.50 20.29
CA THR A 156 0.97 -20.89 19.83
C THR A 156 0.17 -21.18 18.56
N ARG A 157 -0.83 -20.38 18.21
CA ARG A 157 -1.76 -20.69 17.13
C ARG A 157 -2.13 -19.46 16.35
N TRP A 158 -2.48 -19.65 15.07
CA TRP A 158 -3.03 -18.66 14.17
C TRP A 158 -4.56 -18.76 14.09
N PHE A 159 -5.22 -17.61 13.96
CA PHE A 159 -6.67 -17.46 13.89
C PHE A 159 -7.02 -16.45 12.79
N TYR A 160 -8.14 -16.63 12.15
CA TYR A 160 -8.66 -15.72 11.13
C TYR A 160 -9.47 -14.55 11.71
N ALA A 161 -9.65 -14.52 13.01
CA ALA A 161 -10.34 -13.44 13.70
C ALA A 161 -9.69 -13.15 15.05
N TRP A 162 -9.85 -11.92 15.53
CA TRP A 162 -9.42 -11.52 16.85
C TRP A 162 -10.43 -10.53 17.46
N PRO A 163 -10.81 -10.66 18.75
CA PRO A 163 -10.33 -11.61 19.74
C PRO A 163 -11.00 -13.00 19.63
N GLN A 164 -10.39 -14.03 20.25
CA GLN A 164 -10.90 -15.40 20.28
C GLN A 164 -11.66 -15.75 21.58
N GLY A 165 -11.61 -14.89 22.59
CA GLY A 165 -12.28 -15.12 23.86
C GLY A 165 -11.89 -14.11 24.94
N PRO A 166 -12.36 -14.27 26.17
CA PRO A 166 -12.22 -13.25 27.22
C PRO A 166 -10.78 -12.81 27.52
N ILE A 167 -9.82 -13.71 27.45
CA ILE A 167 -8.40 -13.39 27.70
C ILE A 167 -7.85 -12.57 26.53
N THR A 168 -8.12 -12.99 25.29
CA THR A 168 -7.62 -12.31 24.09
C THR A 168 -8.30 -10.97 23.85
N GLN A 169 -9.47 -10.72 24.43
CA GLN A 169 -10.13 -9.40 24.40
C GLN A 169 -9.27 -8.30 25.02
N ARG A 170 -8.43 -8.63 26.01
CA ARG A 170 -7.58 -7.67 26.70
C ARG A 170 -6.14 -7.64 26.17
N GLN A 171 -5.89 -8.23 25.01
CA GLN A 171 -4.57 -8.35 24.41
C GLN A 171 -4.59 -7.95 22.94
N ILE A 172 -3.49 -7.39 22.50
CA ILE A 172 -3.18 -7.28 21.07
C ILE A 172 -2.60 -8.63 20.61
N PRO A 173 -2.86 -9.09 19.38
CA PRO A 173 -2.23 -10.31 18.85
C PRO A 173 -0.70 -10.25 18.95
N ASN A 174 -0.07 -11.39 19.22
CA ASN A 174 1.40 -11.47 19.26
C ASN A 174 2.02 -11.29 17.88
N LEU A 175 1.36 -11.79 16.85
CA LEU A 175 1.73 -11.60 15.47
C LEU A 175 0.47 -11.30 14.64
N ILE A 176 0.63 -10.43 13.67
CA ILE A 176 -0.40 -10.12 12.70
C ILE A 176 0.19 -10.40 11.33
N LYS A 177 -0.50 -11.23 10.56
CA LYS A 177 -0.12 -11.57 9.20
C LYS A 177 -1.14 -10.98 8.25
N VAL A 178 -0.67 -10.17 7.34
CA VAL A 178 -1.43 -9.60 6.23
C VAL A 178 -0.90 -10.20 4.95
N SER A 179 -1.76 -10.87 4.20
CA SER A 179 -1.43 -11.47 2.90
C SER A 179 -2.26 -10.79 1.83
N ILE A 180 -1.61 -10.31 0.79
CA ILE A 180 -2.25 -9.63 -0.35
C ILE A 180 -1.79 -10.32 -1.62
N THR A 181 -2.72 -10.59 -2.53
CA THR A 181 -2.40 -10.95 -3.91
C THR A 181 -3.01 -9.89 -4.83
N ASN A 182 -2.20 -9.31 -5.70
CA ASN A 182 -2.66 -8.31 -6.65
C ASN A 182 -3.27 -8.94 -7.91
N ASN A 183 -3.79 -8.12 -8.81
CA ASN A 183 -4.38 -8.55 -10.09
C ASN A 183 -3.35 -9.14 -11.08
N GLN A 184 -2.05 -9.06 -10.78
CA GLN A 184 -0.95 -9.65 -11.55
C GLN A 184 -0.49 -10.99 -10.97
N ASP A 185 -1.24 -11.57 -10.01
CA ASP A 185 -0.91 -12.77 -9.25
C ASP A 185 0.39 -12.68 -8.42
N GLU A 186 0.87 -11.46 -8.14
CA GLU A 186 1.98 -11.25 -7.22
C GLU A 186 1.47 -11.29 -5.79
N SER A 187 2.11 -12.08 -4.95
CA SER A 187 1.72 -12.26 -3.54
C SER A 187 2.71 -11.60 -2.62
N PHE A 188 2.18 -10.82 -1.67
CA PHE A 188 2.93 -10.11 -0.65
C PHE A 188 2.45 -10.55 0.73
N VAL A 189 3.38 -10.76 1.65
CA VAL A 189 3.07 -11.20 3.01
C VAL A 189 3.85 -10.35 4.00
N TRP A 190 3.13 -9.74 4.93
CA TRP A 190 3.68 -9.03 6.09
C TRP A 190 3.38 -9.80 7.35
N ILE A 191 4.39 -10.04 8.16
CA ILE A 191 4.25 -10.60 9.50
C ILE A 191 4.85 -9.57 10.46
N VAL A 192 3.99 -8.94 11.26
CA VAL A 192 4.40 -7.89 12.18
C VAL A 192 4.16 -8.35 13.61
N ASN A 193 5.14 -8.08 14.48
CA ASN A 193 5.03 -8.30 15.91
C ASN A 193 4.75 -6.95 16.60
N PRO A 194 3.54 -6.71 17.10
CA PRO A 194 3.25 -5.55 17.94
C PRO A 194 4.05 -5.64 19.25
N ASN A 195 4.69 -4.56 19.63
CA ASN A 195 5.64 -4.58 20.78
C ASN A 195 4.95 -4.58 22.16
N ILE A 196 3.62 -4.71 22.24
CA ILE A 196 2.88 -4.59 23.49
C ILE A 196 2.00 -5.82 23.72
N ASN A 197 2.39 -6.64 24.69
CA ASN A 197 1.66 -7.82 25.15
C ASN A 197 1.23 -7.74 26.61
N THR A 198 0.99 -6.55 27.13
CA THR A 198 0.43 -6.39 28.49
C THR A 198 -1.08 -6.47 28.44
N VAL A 199 -1.66 -7.27 29.31
CA VAL A 199 -3.11 -7.31 29.54
C VAL A 199 -3.48 -6.05 30.33
N TYR A 200 -4.49 -5.28 29.89
CA TYR A 200 -5.02 -4.20 30.72
C TYR A 200 -5.96 -4.78 31.80
N GLU A 201 -5.96 -4.19 32.98
CA GLU A 201 -6.84 -4.55 34.10
C GLU A 201 -8.17 -3.80 34.05
#